data_b82257554c2f3da01fa9f66e1cbf8b0e
#
_entry.id   b82257554c2f3da01fa9f66e1cbf8b0e
#
_cell.length_a   1.000
_cell.length_b   1.000
_cell.length_c   1.000
_cell.angle_alpha   90.00
_cell.angle_beta   90.00
_cell.angle_gamma   90.00
#
_symmetry.space_group_name_H-M   'P 1'
#
loop_
_entity.id
_entity.type
_entity.pdbx_description
1 polymer ?
#
loop_
_entity_poly.entity_id
_entity_poly.type
_entity_poly.pdbx_seq_one_letter_code
_entity_poly.pdbx_strand_id
1 'polypeptide(L)'
;EDIEAWKALDPENRKSTWILPMSDHTRDPQEYMPGEINYEAFVTYSYGGSPCRKFDDSNTGSYSNKTDYRDIHIITRAEVYLIAAEAYFKAGNNENALARLNEVRRRAQLNAVTSIDVDAILKERACELFGQGSRWIDLRRTRKLVEYNNLYNPQIKGRAQQAIGNKLLRPIPQAAIDANELMSTEDQNPGY
;
A
#
# COMPACT_ATOMS: atom_id res chain seq x y z
N GLU A 1 20.44 -1.36 -10.55
CA GLU A 1 21.84 -1.27 -10.02
C GLU A 1 22.09 -2.45 -9.12
N ASP A 2 23.30 -3.00 -9.22
CA ASP A 2 23.75 -4.10 -8.39
C ASP A 2 24.16 -3.54 -7.02
N ILE A 3 23.58 -4.05 -5.93
CA ILE A 3 23.86 -3.59 -4.57
C ILE A 3 25.33 -3.81 -4.20
N GLU A 4 25.93 -4.91 -4.65
CA GLU A 4 27.35 -5.23 -4.35
C GLU A 4 28.28 -4.27 -5.09
N ALA A 5 27.96 -3.90 -6.33
CA ALA A 5 28.70 -2.88 -7.05
C ALA A 5 28.58 -1.50 -6.36
N TRP A 6 27.40 -1.16 -5.85
CA TRP A 6 27.20 0.09 -5.10
C TRP A 6 27.95 0.09 -3.77
N LYS A 7 27.94 -1.04 -3.03
CA LYS A 7 28.71 -1.18 -1.77
C LYS A 7 30.23 -1.08 -1.99
N ALA A 8 30.71 -1.52 -3.14
CA ALA A 8 32.13 -1.46 -3.50
C ALA A 8 32.63 -0.04 -3.83
N LEU A 9 31.73 0.93 -4.05
CA LEU A 9 32.11 2.32 -4.28
C LEU A 9 32.60 2.97 -2.97
N ASP A 10 33.59 3.85 -3.10
CA ASP A 10 33.93 4.74 -1.99
C ASP A 10 32.72 5.54 -1.54
N PRO A 11 32.52 5.78 -0.22
CA PRO A 11 31.36 6.50 0.30
C PRO A 11 31.11 7.86 -0.38
N GLU A 12 32.18 8.57 -0.76
CA GLU A 12 32.12 9.87 -1.43
C GLU A 12 31.60 9.77 -2.87
N ASN A 13 31.71 8.59 -3.49
CA ASN A 13 31.28 8.32 -4.86
C ASN A 13 29.87 7.73 -4.95
N ARG A 14 29.22 7.45 -3.81
CA ARG A 14 27.86 6.94 -3.76
C ARG A 14 26.86 8.06 -4.00
N LYS A 15 26.31 8.11 -5.20
CA LYS A 15 25.36 9.15 -5.63
C LYS A 15 23.91 8.91 -5.20
N SER A 16 23.60 7.71 -4.70
CA SER A 16 22.24 7.32 -4.30
C SER A 16 22.26 6.60 -2.96
N THR A 17 21.17 6.73 -2.22
CA THR A 17 20.91 5.91 -1.04
C THR A 17 20.37 4.57 -1.48
N TRP A 18 20.95 3.48 -0.97
CA TRP A 18 20.44 2.15 -1.21
C TRP A 18 19.54 1.71 -0.07
N ILE A 19 18.36 1.17 -0.38
CA ILE A 19 17.47 0.60 0.61
C ILE A 19 17.78 -0.88 0.73
N LEU A 20 18.19 -1.29 1.92
CA LEU A 20 18.48 -2.69 2.19
C LEU A 20 17.23 -3.56 2.06
N PRO A 21 17.38 -4.78 1.53
CA PRO A 21 16.30 -5.76 1.53
C PRO A 21 15.83 -6.07 2.96
N MET A 22 14.57 -6.44 3.11
CA MET A 22 14.04 -6.85 4.43
C MET A 22 14.75 -8.04 5.05
N SER A 23 15.47 -8.84 4.27
CA SER A 23 16.32 -9.94 4.76
C SER A 23 17.53 -9.46 5.58
N ASP A 24 17.91 -8.21 5.45
CA ASP A 24 19.06 -7.63 6.16
C ASP A 24 18.69 -7.01 7.53
N HIS A 25 17.47 -7.18 8.00
CA HIS A 25 16.99 -6.59 9.26
C HIS A 25 17.69 -7.10 10.54
N THR A 26 18.47 -8.18 10.44
CA THR A 26 19.24 -8.75 11.56
C THR A 26 20.64 -8.15 11.69
N ARG A 27 21.04 -7.29 10.77
CA ARG A 27 22.36 -6.67 10.76
C ARG A 27 22.51 -5.67 11.89
N ASP A 28 23.68 -5.66 12.54
CA ASP A 28 23.96 -4.65 13.58
C ASP A 28 23.89 -3.24 12.97
N PRO A 29 23.19 -2.30 13.63
CA PRO A 29 23.11 -0.91 13.16
C PRO A 29 24.47 -0.24 12.90
N GLN A 30 25.53 -0.65 13.58
CA GLN A 30 26.88 -0.14 13.38
C GLN A 30 27.57 -0.67 12.11
N GLU A 31 27.03 -1.73 11.53
CA GLU A 31 27.55 -2.32 10.28
C GLU A 31 27.00 -1.66 9.02
N TYR A 32 26.08 -0.70 9.16
CA TYR A 32 25.54 0.01 8.01
C TYR A 32 26.56 0.99 7.44
N MET A 33 26.72 0.91 6.14
CA MET A 33 27.61 1.83 5.42
C MET A 33 26.95 3.20 5.22
N PRO A 34 27.73 4.28 5.10
CA PRO A 34 27.17 5.57 4.74
C PRO A 34 26.31 5.48 3.47
N GLY A 35 25.09 6.01 3.53
CA GLY A 35 24.11 5.94 2.45
C GLY A 35 23.18 4.71 2.47
N GLU A 36 23.41 3.74 3.35
CA GLU A 36 22.46 2.66 3.62
C GLU A 36 21.38 3.13 4.60
N ILE A 37 20.13 2.67 4.37
CA ILE A 37 19.03 2.92 5.29
C ILE A 37 18.96 1.76 6.29
N ASN A 38 19.05 2.08 7.57
CA ASN A 38 18.84 1.13 8.63
C ASN A 38 17.39 0.63 8.63
N TYR A 39 17.20 -0.69 8.54
CA TYR A 39 15.87 -1.30 8.52
C TYR A 39 15.08 -1.04 9.80
N GLU A 40 15.72 -1.03 10.97
CA GLU A 40 15.03 -0.72 12.23
C GLU A 40 14.50 0.72 12.25
N ALA A 41 15.29 1.66 11.73
CA ALA A 41 14.82 3.03 11.53
C ALA A 41 13.63 3.08 10.55
N PHE A 42 13.66 2.25 9.50
CA PHE A 42 12.56 2.12 8.54
C PHE A 42 11.26 1.61 9.20
N VAL A 43 11.36 0.63 10.09
CA VAL A 43 10.19 0.05 10.77
C VAL A 43 9.71 0.93 11.93
N THR A 44 10.64 1.55 12.64
CA THR A 44 10.35 2.30 13.88
C THR A 44 9.95 3.75 13.62
N TYR A 45 10.54 4.37 12.59
CA TYR A 45 10.26 5.77 12.26
C TYR A 45 9.45 5.87 10.96
N SER A 46 8.34 6.59 11.02
CA SER A 46 7.46 6.82 9.86
C SER A 46 8.16 7.44 8.64
N TYR A 47 9.35 7.97 8.82
CA TYR A 47 10.17 8.62 7.79
C TYR A 47 11.38 7.80 7.35
N GLY A 48 11.59 6.61 7.92
CA GLY A 48 12.74 5.75 7.60
C GLY A 48 12.62 4.97 6.30
N GLY A 49 11.50 5.07 5.59
CA GLY A 49 11.25 4.37 4.35
C GLY A 49 11.71 5.09 3.10
N SER A 50 11.77 4.33 2.01
CA SER A 50 11.97 4.92 0.69
C SER A 50 10.84 5.90 0.37
N PRO A 51 11.15 7.15 0.01
CA PRO A 51 10.12 8.11 -0.37
C PRO A 51 9.39 7.62 -1.62
N CYS A 52 8.06 7.70 -1.59
CA CYS A 52 7.25 7.39 -2.76
C CYS A 52 7.22 8.60 -3.69
N ARG A 53 8.01 8.55 -4.76
CA ARG A 53 8.09 9.63 -5.75
C ARG A 53 6.90 9.70 -6.72
N LYS A 54 5.93 8.81 -6.59
CA LYS A 54 4.73 8.78 -7.44
C LYS A 54 3.94 10.09 -7.39
N PHE A 55 4.06 10.83 -6.30
CA PHE A 55 3.31 12.06 -6.04
C PHE A 55 4.21 13.31 -6.00
N ASP A 56 5.48 13.17 -6.37
CA ASP A 56 6.38 14.32 -6.43
C ASP A 56 5.91 15.33 -7.47
N ASP A 57 5.91 16.60 -7.09
CA ASP A 57 5.75 17.72 -8.00
C ASP A 57 7.11 18.36 -8.28
N SER A 58 7.60 18.20 -9.51
CA SER A 58 8.88 18.78 -9.94
C SER A 58 8.88 20.31 -10.04
N ASN A 59 7.70 20.92 -9.97
CA ASN A 59 7.54 22.38 -10.08
C ASN A 59 7.57 23.08 -8.72
N THR A 60 7.49 22.34 -7.62
CA THR A 60 7.68 22.91 -6.30
C THR A 60 9.17 23.06 -6.01
N GLY A 61 9.71 24.25 -6.20
CA GLY A 61 11.13 24.56 -6.09
C GLY A 61 11.71 24.58 -4.67
N SER A 62 11.00 24.10 -3.64
CA SER A 62 11.50 24.12 -2.26
C SER A 62 10.87 23.05 -1.37
N TYR A 63 11.71 22.31 -0.65
CA TYR A 63 11.32 21.36 0.41
C TYR A 63 10.51 21.99 1.55
N SER A 64 10.56 23.29 1.71
CA SER A 64 9.80 24.02 2.73
C SER A 64 8.37 24.33 2.28
N ASN A 65 8.07 24.20 1.00
CA ASN A 65 6.76 24.49 0.46
C ASN A 65 5.86 23.25 0.61
N LYS A 66 4.86 23.34 1.49
CA LYS A 66 3.88 22.28 1.74
C LYS A 66 2.76 22.25 0.70
N THR A 67 2.88 23.01 -0.38
CA THR A 67 1.89 23.12 -1.44
C THR A 67 2.34 22.31 -2.66
N ASP A 68 1.48 21.44 -3.12
CA ASP A 68 1.60 20.66 -4.35
C ASP A 68 0.58 21.23 -5.34
N TYR A 69 1.01 21.58 -6.54
CA TYR A 69 0.14 22.10 -7.61
C TYR A 69 -0.25 21.05 -8.64
N ARG A 70 0.13 19.81 -8.41
CA ARG A 70 -0.21 18.72 -9.31
C ARG A 70 -1.67 18.30 -9.14
N ASP A 71 -2.31 17.99 -10.26
CA ASP A 71 -3.66 17.44 -10.27
C ASP A 71 -3.71 16.09 -9.54
N ILE A 72 -4.67 15.95 -8.62
CA ILE A 72 -4.94 14.70 -7.92
C ILE A 72 -5.86 13.84 -8.78
N HIS A 73 -5.40 12.67 -9.16
CA HIS A 73 -6.21 11.71 -9.89
C HIS A 73 -7.26 11.09 -8.96
N ILE A 74 -8.53 11.33 -9.26
CA ILE A 74 -9.65 10.74 -8.52
C ILE A 74 -9.77 9.25 -8.88
N ILE A 75 -9.62 8.92 -10.15
CA ILE A 75 -9.62 7.55 -10.65
C ILE A 75 -8.59 7.42 -11.79
N THR A 76 -7.85 6.33 -11.82
CA THR A 76 -6.87 6.08 -12.87
C THR A 76 -7.36 5.01 -13.84
N ARG A 77 -6.84 5.04 -15.09
CA ARG A 77 -7.15 4.02 -16.08
C ARG A 77 -6.78 2.61 -15.58
N ALA A 78 -5.66 2.47 -14.87
CA ALA A 78 -5.24 1.20 -14.29
C ALA A 78 -6.25 0.69 -13.26
N GLU A 79 -6.79 1.58 -12.43
CA GLU A 79 -7.83 1.21 -11.48
C GLU A 79 -9.09 0.70 -12.16
N VAL A 80 -9.52 1.35 -13.27
CA VAL A 80 -10.68 0.88 -14.06
C VAL A 80 -10.44 -0.52 -14.62
N TYR A 81 -9.23 -0.81 -15.12
CA TYR A 81 -8.90 -2.16 -15.57
C TYR A 81 -8.95 -3.19 -14.44
N LEU A 82 -8.48 -2.84 -13.24
CA LEU A 82 -8.49 -3.74 -12.08
C LEU A 82 -9.91 -3.92 -11.52
N ILE A 83 -10.77 -2.91 -11.59
CA ILE A 83 -12.21 -3.05 -11.28
C ILE A 83 -12.87 -4.00 -12.30
N ALA A 84 -12.58 -3.84 -13.58
CA ALA A 84 -13.11 -4.72 -14.62
C ALA A 84 -12.61 -6.16 -14.45
N ALA A 85 -11.33 -6.35 -14.11
CA ALA A 85 -10.77 -7.68 -13.82
C ALA A 85 -11.54 -8.37 -12.69
N GLU A 86 -11.80 -7.67 -11.59
CA GLU A 86 -12.55 -8.23 -10.47
C GLU A 86 -14.02 -8.50 -10.84
N ALA A 87 -14.65 -7.61 -11.61
CA ALA A 87 -16.02 -7.82 -12.05
C ALA A 87 -16.18 -9.05 -12.94
N TYR A 88 -15.27 -9.22 -13.90
CA TYR A 88 -15.26 -10.41 -14.75
C TYR A 88 -14.97 -11.68 -13.95
N PHE A 89 -14.03 -11.63 -13.01
CA PHE A 89 -13.74 -12.77 -12.13
C PHE A 89 -14.98 -13.18 -11.33
N LYS A 90 -15.66 -12.23 -10.71
CA LYS A 90 -16.89 -12.51 -9.94
C LYS A 90 -18.05 -13.00 -10.82
N ALA A 91 -18.05 -12.63 -12.09
CA ALA A 91 -19.02 -13.14 -13.08
C ALA A 91 -18.63 -14.53 -13.65
N GLY A 92 -17.53 -15.13 -13.17
CA GLY A 92 -17.04 -16.43 -13.65
C GLY A 92 -16.30 -16.37 -15.00
N ASN A 93 -16.07 -15.19 -15.55
CA ASN A 93 -15.36 -15.01 -16.82
C ASN A 93 -13.86 -14.77 -16.57
N ASN A 94 -13.13 -15.83 -16.27
CA ASN A 94 -11.72 -15.77 -15.93
C ASN A 94 -10.82 -15.32 -17.08
N GLU A 95 -11.19 -15.60 -18.32
CA GLU A 95 -10.44 -15.16 -19.50
C GLU A 95 -10.40 -13.64 -19.61
N ASN A 96 -11.55 -12.99 -19.59
CA ASN A 96 -11.63 -11.54 -19.61
C ASN A 96 -11.02 -10.91 -18.36
N ALA A 97 -11.17 -11.54 -17.19
CA ALA A 97 -10.56 -11.07 -15.96
C ALA A 97 -9.02 -11.03 -16.07
N LEU A 98 -8.41 -12.12 -16.55
CA LEU A 98 -6.97 -12.22 -16.82
C LEU A 98 -6.52 -11.18 -17.85
N ALA A 99 -7.27 -11.02 -18.94
CA ALA A 99 -6.94 -10.05 -19.97
C ALA A 99 -6.85 -8.63 -19.40
N ARG A 100 -7.80 -8.24 -18.53
CA ARG A 100 -7.82 -6.90 -17.90
C ARG A 100 -6.68 -6.72 -16.90
N LEU A 101 -6.41 -7.71 -16.07
CA LEU A 101 -5.30 -7.65 -15.11
C LEU A 101 -3.95 -7.61 -15.82
N ASN A 102 -3.75 -8.45 -16.84
CA ASN A 102 -2.51 -8.50 -17.60
C ASN A 102 -2.26 -7.24 -18.43
N GLU A 103 -3.29 -6.46 -18.77
CA GLU A 103 -3.11 -5.15 -19.42
C GLU A 103 -2.38 -4.16 -18.52
N VAL A 104 -2.68 -4.15 -17.21
CA VAL A 104 -1.96 -3.34 -16.22
C VAL A 104 -0.51 -3.82 -16.09
N ARG A 105 -0.29 -5.13 -16.01
CA ARG A 105 1.04 -5.74 -15.91
C ARG A 105 1.90 -5.47 -17.15
N ARG A 106 1.31 -5.56 -18.32
CA ARG A 106 1.97 -5.24 -19.60
C ARG A 106 2.50 -3.80 -19.62
N ARG A 107 1.69 -2.85 -19.15
CA ARG A 107 2.13 -1.45 -19.03
C ARG A 107 3.35 -1.31 -18.11
N ALA A 108 3.39 -2.09 -17.02
CA ALA A 108 4.50 -2.12 -16.07
C ALA A 108 5.66 -3.01 -16.51
N GLN A 109 5.63 -3.56 -17.73
CA GLN A 109 6.64 -4.48 -18.30
C GLN A 109 6.83 -5.75 -17.45
N LEU A 110 5.78 -6.19 -16.76
CA LEU A 110 5.78 -7.41 -15.97
C LEU A 110 5.25 -8.60 -16.78
N ASN A 111 5.74 -9.79 -16.45
CA ASN A 111 5.22 -11.03 -17.04
C ASN A 111 3.72 -11.20 -16.75
N ALA A 112 2.98 -11.69 -17.75
CA ALA A 112 1.58 -12.00 -17.59
C ALA A 112 1.39 -13.13 -16.57
N VAL A 113 0.31 -13.04 -15.77
CA VAL A 113 -0.14 -14.14 -14.92
C VAL A 113 -1.08 -15.05 -15.73
N THR A 114 -1.07 -16.33 -15.39
CA THR A 114 -1.83 -17.38 -16.09
C THR A 114 -3.07 -17.83 -15.30
N SER A 115 -3.18 -17.44 -14.05
CA SER A 115 -4.32 -17.72 -13.18
C SER A 115 -4.78 -16.45 -12.48
N ILE A 116 -6.05 -16.43 -12.11
CA ILE A 116 -6.65 -15.29 -11.42
C ILE A 116 -7.50 -15.77 -10.25
N ASP A 117 -7.34 -15.07 -9.14
CA ASP A 117 -8.16 -15.17 -7.94
C ASP A 117 -8.25 -13.79 -7.29
N VAL A 118 -8.95 -13.72 -6.17
CA VAL A 118 -9.10 -12.46 -5.41
C VAL A 118 -7.74 -11.95 -4.91
N ASP A 119 -6.85 -12.86 -4.52
CA ASP A 119 -5.54 -12.47 -3.96
C ASP A 119 -4.61 -11.93 -5.04
N ALA A 120 -4.64 -12.50 -6.26
CA ALA A 120 -3.91 -11.96 -7.41
C ALA A 120 -4.38 -10.53 -7.77
N ILE A 121 -5.69 -10.31 -7.78
CA ILE A 121 -6.27 -8.98 -8.04
C ILE A 121 -5.87 -7.99 -6.92
N LEU A 122 -5.98 -8.39 -5.66
CA LEU A 122 -5.62 -7.55 -4.52
C LEU A 122 -4.12 -7.23 -4.47
N LYS A 123 -3.27 -8.16 -4.91
CA LYS A 123 -1.83 -7.95 -5.02
C LYS A 123 -1.52 -6.91 -6.10
N GLU A 124 -2.10 -7.05 -7.28
CA GLU A 124 -1.89 -6.09 -8.36
C GLU A 124 -2.41 -4.69 -7.99
N ARG A 125 -3.61 -4.60 -7.35
CA ARG A 125 -4.14 -3.35 -6.82
C ARG A 125 -3.20 -2.72 -5.79
N ALA A 126 -2.58 -3.52 -4.92
CA ALA A 126 -1.64 -3.01 -3.92
C ALA A 126 -0.41 -2.36 -4.55
N CYS A 127 0.14 -2.98 -5.60
CA CYS A 127 1.31 -2.46 -6.30
C CYS A 127 0.96 -1.24 -7.16
N GLU A 128 -0.09 -1.34 -7.97
CA GLU A 128 -0.46 -0.29 -8.91
C GLU A 128 -1.02 0.96 -8.23
N LEU A 129 -1.86 0.78 -7.22
CA LEU A 129 -2.56 1.86 -6.52
C LEU A 129 -1.88 2.27 -5.20
N PHE A 130 -0.59 1.94 -5.06
CA PHE A 130 0.18 2.32 -3.87
C PHE A 130 0.10 3.84 -3.63
N GLY A 131 -0.22 4.23 -2.39
CA GLY A 131 -0.37 5.63 -2.00
C GLY A 131 -1.68 6.31 -2.41
N GLN A 132 -2.58 5.64 -3.16
CA GLN A 132 -3.87 6.22 -3.61
C GLN A 132 -5.04 5.99 -2.62
N GLY A 133 -4.77 5.46 -1.44
CA GLY A 133 -5.76 5.39 -0.35
C GLY A 133 -6.81 4.26 -0.45
N SER A 134 -6.83 3.48 -1.52
CA SER A 134 -7.86 2.45 -1.75
C SER A 134 -7.69 1.17 -0.92
N ARG A 135 -6.47 0.90 -0.41
CA ARG A 135 -6.10 -0.40 0.18
C ARG A 135 -7.01 -0.87 1.31
N TRP A 136 -7.35 0.02 2.26
CA TRP A 136 -8.25 -0.32 3.37
C TRP A 136 -9.62 -0.75 2.87
N ILE A 137 -10.16 -0.02 1.90
CA ILE A 137 -11.48 -0.30 1.31
C ILE A 137 -11.44 -1.65 0.59
N ASP A 138 -10.39 -1.92 -0.19
CA ASP A 138 -10.22 -3.17 -0.93
C ASP A 138 -10.18 -4.38 0.00
N LEU A 139 -9.37 -4.33 1.03
CA LEU A 139 -9.24 -5.42 1.99
C LEU A 139 -10.51 -5.62 2.83
N ARG A 140 -11.21 -4.53 3.16
CA ARG A 140 -12.45 -4.61 3.92
C ARG A 140 -13.59 -5.24 3.09
N ARG A 141 -13.84 -4.73 1.88
CA ARG A 141 -14.92 -5.22 1.01
C ARG A 141 -14.74 -6.68 0.57
N THR A 142 -13.49 -7.14 0.49
CA THR A 142 -13.15 -8.52 0.16
C THR A 142 -13.04 -9.43 1.40
N ARG A 143 -13.24 -8.89 2.60
CA ARG A 143 -13.09 -9.58 3.90
C ARG A 143 -11.68 -10.10 4.17
N LYS A 144 -10.67 -9.54 3.51
CA LYS A 144 -9.26 -9.91 3.65
C LYS A 144 -8.47 -9.02 4.63
N LEU A 145 -9.14 -8.06 5.31
CA LEU A 145 -8.46 -7.06 6.11
C LEU A 145 -7.63 -7.68 7.24
N VAL A 146 -8.22 -8.58 8.03
CA VAL A 146 -7.52 -9.23 9.15
C VAL A 146 -6.41 -10.15 8.65
N GLU A 147 -6.72 -10.99 7.65
CA GLU A 147 -5.77 -11.92 7.06
C GLU A 147 -4.52 -11.21 6.53
N TYR A 148 -4.69 -10.18 5.71
CA TYR A 148 -3.57 -9.45 5.12
C TYR A 148 -2.76 -8.65 6.14
N ASN A 149 -3.41 -8.11 7.17
CA ASN A 149 -2.68 -7.45 8.25
C ASN A 149 -1.88 -8.45 9.09
N ASN A 150 -2.37 -9.67 9.29
CA ASN A 150 -1.59 -10.72 9.93
C ASN A 150 -0.39 -11.16 9.09
N LEU A 151 -0.52 -11.17 7.77
CA LEU A 151 0.55 -11.61 6.87
C LEU A 151 1.61 -10.52 6.63
N TYR A 152 1.17 -9.29 6.41
CA TYR A 152 2.01 -8.26 5.80
C TYR A 152 2.22 -7.01 6.65
N ASN A 153 1.48 -6.81 7.75
CA ASN A 153 1.67 -5.65 8.61
C ASN A 153 2.54 -6.00 9.82
N PRO A 154 3.81 -5.62 9.84
CA PRO A 154 4.73 -5.99 10.92
C PRO A 154 4.29 -5.48 12.29
N GLN A 155 3.55 -4.37 12.35
CA GLN A 155 3.11 -3.77 13.62
C GLN A 155 2.04 -4.58 14.35
N ILE A 156 1.19 -5.29 13.61
CA ILE A 156 0.05 -6.04 14.17
C ILE A 156 0.02 -7.51 13.73
N LYS A 157 1.12 -7.99 13.16
CA LYS A 157 1.28 -9.40 12.74
C LYS A 157 1.03 -10.33 13.93
N GLY A 158 0.22 -11.35 13.71
CA GLY A 158 -0.17 -12.32 14.74
C GLY A 158 -1.25 -11.83 15.72
N ARG A 159 -1.62 -10.55 15.72
CA ARG A 159 -2.67 -9.97 16.58
C ARG A 159 -3.67 -9.07 15.84
N ALA A 160 -3.74 -9.18 14.50
CA ALA A 160 -4.62 -8.33 13.70
C ALA A 160 -6.10 -8.52 14.07
N GLN A 161 -6.54 -9.71 14.46
CA GLN A 161 -7.90 -9.94 14.93
C GLN A 161 -8.21 -9.14 16.19
N GLN A 162 -7.26 -9.02 17.11
CA GLN A 162 -7.42 -8.24 18.34
C GLN A 162 -7.37 -6.73 18.06
N ALA A 163 -6.46 -6.31 17.19
CA ALA A 163 -6.25 -4.89 16.85
C ALA A 163 -7.39 -4.32 16.01
N ILE A 164 -7.90 -5.09 15.06
CA ILE A 164 -8.97 -4.69 14.15
C ILE A 164 -10.33 -5.08 14.74
N GLY A 165 -10.44 -6.32 15.23
CA GLY A 165 -11.63 -6.83 15.93
C GLY A 165 -12.92 -6.57 15.16
N ASN A 166 -13.89 -6.02 15.85
CA ASN A 166 -15.19 -5.63 15.31
C ASN A 166 -15.14 -4.29 14.54
N LYS A 167 -14.00 -3.61 14.51
CA LYS A 167 -13.80 -2.31 13.83
C LYS A 167 -13.72 -2.42 12.29
N LEU A 168 -14.33 -3.43 11.72
CA LEU A 168 -14.51 -3.56 10.27
C LEU A 168 -15.43 -2.47 9.71
N LEU A 169 -16.37 -2.00 10.50
CA LEU A 169 -17.14 -0.80 10.23
C LEU A 169 -16.52 0.38 10.99
N ARG A 170 -16.61 1.56 10.45
CA ARG A 170 -16.21 2.78 11.15
C ARG A 170 -17.32 3.21 12.12
N PRO A 171 -16.97 3.94 13.19
CA PRO A 171 -18.01 4.49 14.07
C PRO A 171 -18.90 5.44 13.29
N ILE A 172 -20.18 5.43 13.62
CA ILE A 172 -21.10 6.48 13.19
C ILE A 172 -20.73 7.72 14.02
N PRO A 173 -20.47 8.89 13.40
CA PRO A 173 -20.17 10.10 14.15
C PRO A 173 -21.29 10.42 15.15
N GLN A 174 -20.93 10.73 16.39
CA GLN A 174 -21.94 11.02 17.42
C GLN A 174 -22.89 12.15 16.98
N ALA A 175 -22.35 13.17 16.35
CA ALA A 175 -23.16 14.26 15.81
C ALA A 175 -24.23 13.82 14.78
N ALA A 176 -23.99 12.71 14.07
CA ALA A 176 -24.97 12.15 13.14
C ALA A 176 -26.08 11.40 13.88
N ILE A 177 -25.74 10.74 14.99
CA ILE A 177 -26.71 10.09 15.88
C ILE A 177 -27.58 11.17 16.56
N ASP A 178 -26.94 12.18 17.13
CA ASP A 178 -27.61 13.25 17.86
C ASP A 178 -28.53 14.11 16.97
N ALA A 179 -28.21 14.23 15.69
CA ALA A 179 -29.00 14.99 14.71
C ALA A 179 -30.17 14.19 14.11
N ASN A 180 -30.27 12.88 14.38
CA ASN A 180 -31.29 12.02 13.80
C ASN A 180 -32.23 11.50 14.89
N GLU A 181 -33.44 12.02 14.93
CA GLU A 181 -34.47 11.63 15.92
C GLU A 181 -34.81 10.12 15.92
N LEU A 182 -34.48 9.41 14.83
CA LEU A 182 -34.74 7.96 14.72
C LEU A 182 -33.52 7.11 15.11
N MET A 183 -32.41 7.72 15.54
CA MET A 183 -31.20 7.02 15.95
C MET A 183 -30.93 7.21 17.43
N SER A 184 -30.31 6.21 18.01
CA SER A 184 -29.83 6.19 19.38
C SER A 184 -28.37 5.70 19.43
N THR A 185 -27.77 5.74 20.60
CA THR A 185 -26.42 5.18 20.83
C THR A 185 -26.37 3.66 20.59
N GLU A 186 -27.52 2.97 20.63
CA GLU A 186 -27.60 1.53 20.35
C GLU A 186 -27.42 1.20 18.86
N ASP A 187 -27.64 2.19 17.98
CA ASP A 187 -27.44 2.06 16.54
C ASP A 187 -25.97 2.16 16.12
N GLN A 188 -25.07 2.39 17.08
CA GLN A 188 -23.65 2.46 16.84
C GLN A 188 -23.09 1.13 16.33
N ASN A 189 -22.12 1.21 15.41
CA ASN A 189 -21.46 0.02 14.91
C ASN A 189 -20.73 -0.75 16.03
N PRO A 190 -20.72 -2.09 15.97
CA PRO A 190 -20.10 -2.92 17.02
C PRO A 190 -18.64 -2.56 17.29
N GLY A 191 -18.28 -2.39 18.56
CA GLY A 191 -16.92 -2.11 19.01
C GLY A 191 -16.60 -0.64 19.29
N TYR A 192 -17.63 0.21 19.30
CA TYR A 192 -17.53 1.64 19.62
C TYR A 192 -18.53 2.04 20.70
#